data_cea87c3e3c08fdcd7067d1ce8d891090
#
_entry.id   cea87c3e3c08fdcd7067d1ce8d891090
#
_cell.length_a   1.000
_cell.length_b   1.000
_cell.length_c   1.000
_cell.angle_alpha   90.00
_cell.angle_beta   90.00
_cell.angle_gamma   90.00
#
_symmetry.space_group_name_H-M   'P 1'
#
loop_
_entity.id
_entity.type
_entity.pdbx_description
1 polymer ?
#
loop_
_entity_poly.entity_id
_entity_poly.type
_entity_poly.pdbx_seq_one_letter_code
_entity_poly.pdbx_strand_id
1 'polypeptide(L)'
;MTTSMGTKFNQGDIWIARVRFIQDLSKVKARPVVIVGKNIAHETDVIINPITTESPRTDFDIPIINWQKAGLAGPSIIRASKPLTIIGSELHKKIGELDPDDLVKVLQKNRELY
;
A
#
# COMPACT_ATOMS: atom_id res chain seq x y z
N MET A 1 -5.17 -1.04 -28.83
CA MET A 1 -4.82 -0.86 -28.30
C MET A 1 -4.15 -0.58 -27.75
N THR A 2 -4.08 -0.13 -27.46
CA THR A 2 -3.54 0.12 -26.88
C THR A 2 -3.15 0.09 -26.07
N THR A 3 -3.12 -0.11 -25.94
CA THR A 3 -2.93 -0.11 -25.09
C THR A 3 -2.62 0.31 -24.19
N SER A 4 -3.30 -0.02 -23.86
CA SER A 4 -3.00 0.70 -22.82
C SER A 4 -1.68 0.50 -22.33
N MET A 5 -0.97 1.35 -22.47
CA MET A 5 0.39 1.31 -22.05
C MET A 5 0.58 1.81 -20.66
N GLY A 6 -0.50 2.12 -19.97
CA GLY A 6 -0.43 2.60 -18.61
C GLY A 6 0.01 1.51 -17.67
N THR A 7 0.67 1.89 -16.59
CA THR A 7 1.03 1.00 -15.52
C THR A 7 -0.23 0.52 -14.83
N LYS A 8 -0.32 -0.78 -14.59
CA LYS A 8 -1.41 -1.33 -13.82
C LYS A 8 -1.02 -1.37 -12.35
N PHE A 9 -1.92 -0.89 -11.52
CA PHE A 9 -1.77 -0.90 -10.08
C PHE A 9 -2.70 -1.96 -9.52
N ASN A 10 -2.14 -3.12 -9.21
CA ASN A 10 -2.96 -4.26 -8.79
C ASN A 10 -3.01 -4.36 -7.27
N GLN A 11 -4.16 -4.80 -6.77
CA GLN A 11 -4.34 -5.09 -5.36
C GLN A 11 -3.22 -6.01 -4.87
N GLY A 12 -2.56 -5.64 -3.78
CA GLY A 12 -1.45 -6.41 -3.23
C GLY A 12 -0.08 -6.00 -3.71
N ASP A 13 0.01 -5.18 -4.75
CA ASP A 13 1.31 -4.66 -5.19
C ASP A 13 1.90 -3.75 -4.12
N ILE A 14 3.22 -3.84 -3.94
CA ILE A 14 3.94 -2.96 -3.03
C ILE A 14 4.80 -2.02 -3.84
N TRP A 15 4.61 -0.74 -3.59
CA TRP A 15 5.28 0.33 -4.33
C TRP A 15 5.96 1.29 -3.38
N ILE A 16 6.98 1.96 -3.87
CA ILE A 16 7.51 3.16 -3.21
C ILE A 16 6.69 4.33 -3.71
N ALA A 17 6.11 5.08 -2.80
CA ALA A 17 5.25 6.21 -3.12
C ALA A 17 5.73 7.46 -2.38
N ARG A 18 5.44 8.62 -2.95
CA ARG A 18 5.62 9.89 -2.26
C ARG A 18 4.31 10.25 -1.60
N VAL A 19 4.30 10.22 -0.29
CA VAL A 19 3.09 10.50 0.46
C VAL A 19 3.35 11.53 1.54
N ARG A 20 2.30 12.30 1.85
CA ARG A 20 2.29 13.21 3.00
C ARG A 20 1.46 12.53 4.07
N PHE A 21 2.03 12.41 5.23
CA PHE A 21 1.31 11.86 6.37
C PHE A 21 0.68 12.98 7.17
N ILE A 22 -0.44 12.69 7.84
CA ILE A 22 -1.16 13.68 8.63
C ILE A 22 -0.26 14.31 9.68
N GLN A 23 0.66 13.54 10.25
CA GLN A 23 1.54 13.99 11.31
C GLN A 23 2.55 15.03 10.83
N ASP A 24 2.86 15.06 9.54
CA ASP A 24 3.88 15.97 9.03
C ASP A 24 3.56 16.33 7.58
N LEU A 25 2.58 17.20 7.41
CA LEU A 25 2.12 17.62 6.09
C LEU A 25 3.14 18.47 5.35
N SER A 26 4.13 19.00 6.05
CA SER A 26 5.15 19.82 5.43
C SER A 26 6.18 19.02 4.66
N LYS A 27 6.22 17.70 4.87
CA LYS A 27 7.22 16.84 4.24
C LYS A 27 6.57 15.79 3.39
N VAL A 28 7.13 15.61 2.20
CA VAL A 28 6.80 14.51 1.31
C VAL A 28 7.94 13.51 1.41
N LYS A 29 7.62 12.28 1.79
CA LYS A 29 8.63 11.24 1.95
C LYS A 29 8.31 10.05 1.05
N ALA A 30 9.37 9.44 0.53
CA ALA A 30 9.23 8.17 -0.19
C ALA A 30 9.07 7.05 0.82
N ARG A 31 7.95 6.31 0.73
CA ARG A 31 7.62 5.25 1.68
C ARG A 31 7.02 4.06 0.94
N PRO A 32 7.24 2.84 1.43
CA PRO A 32 6.52 1.71 0.88
C PRO A 32 5.05 1.77 1.26
N VAL A 33 4.23 1.40 0.30
CA VAL A 33 2.77 1.32 0.47
C VAL A 33 2.28 0.05 -0.21
N VAL A 34 1.14 -0.48 0.23
CA VAL A 34 0.50 -1.58 -0.44
C VAL A 34 -0.80 -1.10 -1.06
N ILE A 35 -1.05 -1.52 -2.30
CA ILE A 35 -2.29 -1.18 -2.99
C ILE A 35 -3.40 -2.09 -2.46
N VAL A 36 -4.43 -1.50 -1.91
CA VAL A 36 -5.57 -2.25 -1.37
C VAL A 36 -6.84 -2.03 -2.18
N GLY A 37 -6.91 -0.98 -2.97
CA GLY A 37 -8.06 -0.74 -3.84
C GLY A 37 -7.95 -1.55 -5.12
N LYS A 38 -9.11 -1.89 -5.68
CA LYS A 38 -9.15 -2.56 -6.98
C LYS A 38 -8.78 -1.58 -8.09
N ASN A 39 -8.15 -2.10 -9.12
CA ASN A 39 -7.84 -1.32 -10.29
C ASN A 39 -9.13 -1.09 -11.08
N ILE A 40 -9.59 0.15 -11.10
CA ILE A 40 -10.84 0.52 -11.77
C ILE A 40 -10.49 1.23 -13.08
N ALA A 41 -11.10 0.77 -14.17
CA ALA A 41 -10.85 1.36 -15.49
C ALA A 41 -11.14 2.85 -15.48
N HIS A 42 -10.28 3.62 -16.12
CA HIS A 42 -10.40 5.07 -16.26
C HIS A 42 -10.18 5.86 -14.97
N GLU A 43 -9.82 5.18 -13.88
CA GLU A 43 -9.45 5.87 -12.66
C GLU A 43 -7.95 6.02 -12.58
N THR A 44 -7.50 7.19 -12.15
CA THR A 44 -6.09 7.47 -11.93
C THR A 44 -5.71 7.43 -10.47
N ASP A 45 -6.71 7.35 -9.59
CA ASP A 45 -6.50 7.30 -8.16
C ASP A 45 -6.32 5.87 -7.69
N VAL A 46 -5.51 5.71 -6.67
CA VAL A 46 -5.19 4.39 -6.10
C VAL A 46 -5.39 4.46 -4.60
N ILE A 47 -6.07 3.46 -4.05
CA ILE A 47 -6.25 3.37 -2.60
C ILE A 47 -5.14 2.50 -2.03
N ILE A 48 -4.40 3.04 -1.07
CA ILE A 48 -3.26 2.36 -0.48
C ILE A 48 -3.36 2.33 1.05
N ASN A 49 -2.61 1.42 1.65
CA ASN A 49 -2.29 1.48 3.07
C ASN A 49 -0.79 1.71 3.24
N PRO A 50 -0.38 2.54 4.21
CA PRO A 50 1.04 2.75 4.47
C PRO A 50 1.69 1.52 5.08
N ILE A 51 2.97 1.34 4.80
CA ILE A 51 3.81 0.32 5.41
C ILE A 51 4.87 1.02 6.24
N THR A 52 5.12 0.51 7.45
CA THR A 52 6.13 1.08 8.34
C THR A 52 6.87 -0.02 9.08
N THR A 53 8.06 0.32 9.60
CA THR A 53 8.83 -0.60 10.43
C THR A 53 8.53 -0.42 11.92
N GLU A 54 7.63 0.50 12.28
CA GLU A 54 7.24 0.71 13.66
C GLU A 54 6.51 -0.52 14.22
N SER A 55 6.51 -0.63 15.55
CA SER A 55 5.80 -1.73 16.21
C SER A 55 4.29 -1.58 16.06
N PRO A 56 3.55 -2.68 16.00
CA PRO A 56 2.09 -2.63 15.94
C PRO A 56 1.51 -1.91 17.17
N ARG A 57 0.49 -1.10 16.95
CA ARG A 57 -0.19 -0.35 18.01
C ARG A 57 -1.62 -0.82 18.24
N THR A 58 -2.25 -1.36 17.19
CA THR A 58 -3.64 -1.82 17.25
C THR A 58 -3.80 -3.07 16.40
N ASP A 59 -4.98 -3.68 16.46
CA ASP A 59 -5.31 -4.84 15.64
C ASP A 59 -5.34 -4.53 14.15
N PHE A 60 -5.35 -3.25 13.79
CA PHE A 60 -5.34 -2.83 12.39
C PHE A 60 -3.92 -2.71 11.84
N ASP A 61 -2.91 -2.90 12.66
CA ASP A 61 -1.52 -2.93 12.23
C ASP A 61 -1.15 -4.39 11.95
N ILE A 62 -1.05 -4.75 10.68
CA ILE A 62 -0.92 -6.13 10.23
C ILE A 62 0.54 -6.44 9.93
N PRO A 63 1.18 -7.35 10.67
CA PRO A 63 2.55 -7.76 10.35
C PRO A 63 2.61 -8.44 9.00
N ILE A 64 3.63 -8.12 8.23
CA ILE A 64 3.88 -8.76 6.94
C ILE A 64 4.77 -9.97 7.20
N ILE A 65 4.20 -11.16 7.11
CA ILE A 65 4.92 -12.39 7.46
C ILE A 65 6.05 -12.63 6.45
N ASN A 66 5.77 -12.47 5.17
CA ASN A 66 6.75 -12.71 4.11
C ASN A 66 7.31 -11.40 3.57
N TRP A 67 7.87 -10.58 4.48
CA TRP A 67 8.36 -9.25 4.08
C TRP A 67 9.52 -9.32 3.09
N GLN A 68 10.37 -10.35 3.16
CA GLN A 68 11.46 -10.50 2.21
C GLN A 68 10.93 -10.75 0.80
N LYS A 69 9.96 -11.66 0.67
CA LYS A 69 9.32 -11.96 -0.60
C LYS A 69 8.58 -10.74 -1.15
N ALA A 70 8.09 -9.91 -0.26
CA ALA A 70 7.38 -8.69 -0.63
C ALA A 70 8.31 -7.56 -1.09
N GLY A 71 9.61 -7.77 -1.06
CA GLY A 71 10.57 -6.77 -1.53
C GLY A 71 10.95 -5.74 -0.49
N LEU A 72 10.63 -5.96 0.77
CA LEU A 72 10.92 -5.02 1.85
C LEU A 72 12.29 -5.31 2.47
N ALA A 73 12.89 -4.27 3.07
CA ALA A 73 14.23 -4.36 3.61
C ALA A 73 14.27 -4.97 5.01
N GLY A 74 13.15 -5.03 5.70
CA GLY A 74 13.09 -5.56 7.07
C GLY A 74 11.67 -5.85 7.49
N PRO A 75 11.49 -6.40 8.71
CA PRO A 75 10.17 -6.64 9.26
C PRO A 75 9.35 -5.36 9.25
N SER A 76 8.11 -5.47 8.77
CA SER A 76 7.25 -4.31 8.56
C SER A 76 5.82 -4.66 8.89
N ILE A 77 5.02 -3.62 9.12
CA ILE A 77 3.58 -3.76 9.33
C ILE A 77 2.84 -2.89 8.33
N ILE A 78 1.60 -3.25 8.05
CA ILE A 78 0.69 -2.46 7.24
C ILE A 78 -0.30 -1.80 8.17
N ARG A 79 -0.44 -0.47 8.06
CA ARG A 79 -1.44 0.26 8.84
C ARG A 79 -2.77 0.24 8.12
N ALA A 80 -3.53 -0.81 8.35
CA ALA A 80 -4.82 -0.98 7.68
C ALA A 80 -5.88 0.01 8.16
N SER A 81 -5.64 0.70 9.28
CA SER A 81 -6.54 1.74 9.76
C SER A 81 -6.39 3.07 9.03
N LYS A 82 -5.43 3.17 8.11
CA LYS A 82 -5.09 4.43 7.46
C LYS A 82 -5.13 4.33 5.94
N PRO A 83 -6.27 3.95 5.36
CA PRO A 83 -6.37 3.96 3.89
C PRO A 83 -6.24 5.38 3.38
N LEU A 84 -5.56 5.53 2.27
CA LEU A 84 -5.30 6.82 1.68
C LEU A 84 -5.47 6.69 0.17
N THR A 85 -6.17 7.64 -0.43
CA THR A 85 -6.29 7.70 -1.88
C THR A 85 -5.22 8.63 -2.42
N ILE A 86 -4.40 8.13 -3.34
CA ILE A 86 -3.35 8.92 -3.96
C ILE A 86 -3.47 8.84 -5.47
N ILE A 87 -2.86 9.79 -6.16
CA ILE A 87 -2.80 9.76 -7.62
C ILE A 87 -1.73 8.74 -8.03
N GLY A 88 -2.02 7.94 -9.05
CA GLY A 88 -1.08 6.90 -9.48
C GLY A 88 0.31 7.43 -9.82
N SER A 89 0.41 8.69 -10.27
CA SER A 89 1.72 9.29 -10.56
C SER A 89 2.60 9.46 -9.31
N GLU A 90 2.03 9.34 -8.12
CA GLU A 90 2.82 9.37 -6.87
C GLU A 90 3.48 8.02 -6.58
N LEU A 91 3.11 6.98 -7.31
CA LEU A 91 3.74 5.67 -7.19
C LEU A 91 4.96 5.63 -8.12
N HIS A 92 6.14 5.50 -7.52
CA HIS A 92 7.39 5.60 -8.28
C HIS A 92 7.91 4.28 -8.79
N LYS A 93 7.90 3.26 -7.92
CA LYS A 93 8.56 2.01 -8.26
C LYS A 93 7.87 0.87 -7.53
N LYS A 94 7.50 -0.16 -8.28
CA LYS A 94 7.01 -1.39 -7.70
C LYS A 94 8.20 -2.18 -7.16
N ILE A 95 8.15 -2.56 -5.89
CA ILE A 95 9.23 -3.30 -5.25
C ILE A 95 8.87 -4.75 -4.97
N GLY A 96 7.60 -5.10 -5.03
CA GLY A 96 7.20 -6.49 -4.80
C GLY A 96 5.70 -6.63 -4.73
N GLU A 97 5.28 -7.77 -4.20
CA GLU A 97 3.88 -8.11 -4.05
C GLU A 97 3.65 -8.74 -2.69
N LEU A 98 2.54 -8.40 -2.09
CA LEU A 98 2.15 -8.96 -0.81
C LEU A 98 1.73 -10.41 -1.00
N ASP A 99 2.14 -11.27 -0.07
CA ASP A 99 1.69 -12.65 -0.05
C ASP A 99 0.15 -12.67 0.03
N PRO A 100 -0.52 -13.58 -0.72
CA PRO A 100 -1.98 -13.63 -0.70
C PRO A 100 -2.59 -13.77 0.69
N ASP A 101 -1.96 -14.52 1.59
CA ASP A 101 -2.48 -14.68 2.95
C ASP A 101 -2.42 -13.37 3.72
N ASP A 102 -1.35 -12.61 3.54
CA ASP A 102 -1.22 -11.29 4.17
C ASP A 102 -2.22 -10.31 3.57
N LEU A 103 -2.43 -10.38 2.27
CA LEU A 103 -3.39 -9.51 1.60
C LEU A 103 -4.81 -9.72 2.11
N VAL A 104 -5.22 -10.98 2.29
CA VAL A 104 -6.55 -11.30 2.82
C VAL A 104 -6.76 -10.64 4.18
N LYS A 105 -5.75 -10.71 5.06
CA LYS A 105 -5.83 -10.10 6.39
C LYS A 105 -6.00 -8.58 6.31
N VAL A 106 -5.24 -7.94 5.43
CA VAL A 106 -5.30 -6.49 5.26
C VAL A 106 -6.65 -6.07 4.72
N LEU A 107 -7.14 -6.74 3.70
CA LEU A 107 -8.43 -6.40 3.11
C LEU A 107 -9.57 -6.60 4.09
N GLN A 108 -9.49 -7.63 4.93
CA GLN A 108 -10.48 -7.86 5.96
C GLN A 108 -10.51 -6.70 6.96
N LYS A 109 -9.35 -6.25 7.40
CA LYS A 109 -9.27 -5.12 8.33
C LYS A 109 -9.73 -3.82 7.70
N ASN A 110 -9.44 -3.60 6.43
CA ASN A 110 -9.97 -2.43 5.72
C ASN A 110 -11.49 -2.42 5.71
N ARG A 111 -12.12 -3.58 5.53
CA ARG A 111 -13.58 -3.67 5.55
C ARG A 111 -14.16 -3.37 6.93
N GLU A 112 -13.42 -3.66 7.98
CA GLU A 112 -13.88 -3.39 9.36
C GLU A 112 -13.90 -1.91 9.71
N LEU A 113 -13.33 -1.05 8.85
CA LEU A 113 -13.39 0.40 9.09
C LEU A 113 -14.75 1.00 8.80
N TYR A 114 -15.61 0.29 8.10
CA TYR A 114 -16.89 0.86 7.62
C TYR A 114 -18.10 0.09 8.13
#